data_b4254c55e2915f833ed27586de1d26bd
#
_entry.id   b4254c55e2915f833ed27586de1d26bd
#
_cell.length_a   1.000
_cell.length_b   1.000
_cell.length_c   1.000
_cell.angle_alpha   90.00
_cell.angle_beta   90.00
_cell.angle_gamma   90.00
#
_symmetry.space_group_name_H-M   'P 1'
#
loop_
_entity.id
_entity.type
_entity.pdbx_description
1 polymer ?
#
loop_
_entity_poly.entity_id
_entity_poly.type
_entity_poly.pdbx_seq_one_letter_code
_entity_poly.pdbx_strand_id
1 'polypeptide(L)'
;MALLQISEPGMSAAPHRHRLAAGIDLGTTNSLVATVRSGSAACLPDAEGRVTLPSVVRYLENGGIEVGKTALSAQKTDPLNTVSSAKRLIGRTLADLHQNTHYLPYRFGDNQRVIELHTRQGVKTPVEVSAEILKTLKSRAEETLGGDLVGVVITVPAYFDDAQRQATKDAARLAGLNVLRLLNEPTAAAIAYGLDNASEGTFVVYDLGGGTFDVSVLQLTKGLFEVKATGGNSALGGDDFDHRLFCRLLEQNGLSQLNEQDSQLLLSLVRAAKEQLTTQTEARIQATLSDGMAIDTSISRAEFHNLTQHLVMKTLEPVTQALKDAGVGKNEVKGVIMVGGSTRMLHVQQAVATFFGQTPLNNLNPDEVVALGAAIQANVLAGNKADGEWLLLDVTPLSLGLETYGGLAEKIIPRNSTIPTARAQDFTTFKDGQTAMTIHVVQGERELVADCRSLAKFTLRGIPPMAAGAARIRVTFQIDADGLLSVSAQEQSTGVHAQIEVKPSYGLDDDTITQMLKDSMSNAAEDMAARARAEAVVEAESLTDAVNAALELDSDLLDAEELQQIRQGIADLQGRLKDGKAEDIRAAAAKLSRSTDNFAAKRMNRNIQRALTGQSVDNI
;
A
#
# COMPACT_ATOMS: atom_id res chain seq x y z
N MET A 1 -31.58 53.56 9.21
CA MET A 1 -31.73 52.17 8.74
C MET A 1 -31.24 52.13 7.29
N ALA A 2 -30.15 51.45 7.00
CA ALA A 2 -29.74 51.23 5.62
C ALA A 2 -30.67 50.17 5.02
N LEU A 3 -31.36 50.51 3.93
CA LEU A 3 -32.14 49.54 3.16
C LEU A 3 -31.17 48.57 2.47
N LEU A 4 -31.30 47.28 2.77
CA LEU A 4 -30.56 46.20 2.09
C LEU A 4 -31.14 46.07 0.67
N GLN A 5 -30.28 46.18 -0.33
CA GLN A 5 -30.65 45.98 -1.73
C GLN A 5 -30.73 44.48 -2.04
N ILE A 6 -31.80 44.07 -2.72
CA ILE A 6 -31.97 42.71 -3.26
C ILE A 6 -31.32 42.70 -4.65
N SER A 7 -30.52 41.70 -4.93
CA SER A 7 -29.87 41.52 -6.25
C SER A 7 -30.91 41.34 -7.35
N GLU A 8 -30.64 41.90 -8.55
CA GLU A 8 -31.48 41.66 -9.72
C GLU A 8 -31.45 40.20 -10.17
N PRO A 9 -32.51 39.70 -10.85
CA PRO A 9 -32.50 38.34 -11.41
C PRO A 9 -31.31 38.12 -12.32
N GLY A 10 -30.47 37.15 -12.00
CA GLY A 10 -29.21 36.82 -12.69
C GLY A 10 -27.94 37.41 -12.07
N MET A 11 -28.07 38.32 -11.08
CA MET A 11 -26.92 38.88 -10.33
C MET A 11 -26.67 38.17 -8.99
N SER A 12 -27.60 37.34 -8.52
CA SER A 12 -27.35 36.42 -7.42
C SER A 12 -26.67 35.17 -7.95
N ALA A 13 -25.63 34.72 -7.28
CA ALA A 13 -25.06 33.39 -7.55
C ALA A 13 -26.22 32.37 -7.54
N ALA A 14 -26.24 31.45 -8.54
CA ALA A 14 -27.21 30.38 -8.58
C ALA A 14 -27.24 29.69 -7.21
N PRO A 15 -28.44 29.38 -6.64
CA PRO A 15 -28.52 28.75 -5.34
C PRO A 15 -27.64 27.50 -5.36
N HIS A 16 -26.75 27.37 -4.37
CA HIS A 16 -25.80 26.28 -4.26
C HIS A 16 -26.63 24.99 -4.14
N ARG A 17 -26.71 24.23 -5.22
CA ARG A 17 -27.37 22.91 -5.17
C ARG A 17 -26.47 22.00 -4.39
N HIS A 18 -26.95 21.52 -3.26
CA HIS A 18 -26.26 20.51 -2.49
C HIS A 18 -26.04 19.26 -3.36
N ARG A 19 -24.80 18.89 -3.58
CA ARG A 19 -24.42 17.71 -4.38
C ARG A 19 -24.42 16.49 -3.48
N LEU A 20 -25.23 15.48 -3.81
CA LEU A 20 -25.33 14.27 -3.02
C LEU A 20 -24.03 13.47 -3.12
N ALA A 21 -23.34 13.35 -2.01
CA ALA A 21 -22.11 12.57 -1.90
C ALA A 21 -22.14 11.73 -0.62
N ALA A 22 -21.46 10.60 -0.64
CA ALA A 22 -21.41 9.68 0.49
C ALA A 22 -20.00 9.20 0.79
N GLY A 23 -19.74 8.91 2.06
CA GLY A 23 -18.59 8.16 2.51
C GLY A 23 -18.97 6.69 2.68
N ILE A 24 -18.15 5.79 2.20
CA ILE A 24 -18.36 4.35 2.32
C ILE A 24 -17.15 3.76 3.05
N ASP A 25 -17.42 3.09 4.15
CA ASP A 25 -16.48 2.17 4.78
C ASP A 25 -16.74 0.76 4.24
N LEU A 26 -15.84 0.27 3.38
CA LEU A 26 -15.88 -1.09 2.84
C LEU A 26 -15.09 -2.03 3.76
N GLY A 27 -15.70 -2.49 4.84
CA GLY A 27 -15.05 -3.30 5.86
C GLY A 27 -14.97 -4.80 5.52
N THR A 28 -14.06 -5.53 6.18
CA THR A 28 -13.93 -6.99 6.03
C THR A 28 -15.17 -7.73 6.52
N THR A 29 -15.71 -7.33 7.65
CA THR A 29 -16.86 -7.97 8.32
C THR A 29 -18.15 -7.22 8.06
N ASN A 30 -18.13 -5.90 8.23
CA ASN A 30 -19.26 -5.01 8.04
C ASN A 30 -18.85 -3.82 7.17
N SER A 31 -19.78 -3.35 6.36
CA SER A 31 -19.63 -2.14 5.56
C SER A 31 -20.70 -1.12 5.93
N LEU A 32 -20.37 0.16 5.80
CA LEU A 32 -21.27 1.26 6.16
C LEU A 32 -21.26 2.33 5.07
N VAL A 33 -22.38 3.07 4.98
CA VAL A 33 -22.47 4.29 4.18
C VAL A 33 -22.97 5.43 5.05
N ALA A 34 -22.32 6.57 4.93
CA ALA A 34 -22.64 7.78 5.68
C ALA A 34 -22.70 9.00 4.74
N THR A 35 -23.39 10.04 5.17
CA THR A 35 -23.47 11.31 4.46
C THR A 35 -23.51 12.47 5.44
N VAL A 36 -23.26 13.69 4.95
CA VAL A 36 -23.44 14.92 5.74
C VAL A 36 -24.81 15.49 5.47
N ARG A 37 -25.61 15.62 6.52
CA ARG A 37 -26.93 16.27 6.50
C ARG A 37 -26.96 17.39 7.53
N SER A 38 -27.45 18.57 7.15
CA SER A 38 -27.56 19.70 8.05
C SER A 38 -26.27 20.02 8.84
N GLY A 39 -25.12 19.84 8.18
CA GLY A 39 -23.80 20.08 8.78
C GLY A 39 -23.26 18.97 9.68
N SER A 40 -24.01 17.88 9.88
CA SER A 40 -23.58 16.72 10.69
C SER A 40 -23.47 15.46 9.85
N ALA A 41 -22.38 14.70 10.05
CA ALA A 41 -22.21 13.39 9.42
C ALA A 41 -23.03 12.33 10.16
N ALA A 42 -23.72 11.47 9.41
CA ALA A 42 -24.52 10.39 9.96
C ALA A 42 -24.47 9.16 9.06
N CYS A 43 -24.37 7.97 9.66
CA CYS A 43 -24.52 6.71 8.96
C CYS A 43 -25.98 6.50 8.52
N LEU A 44 -26.18 5.94 7.33
CA LEU A 44 -27.49 5.71 6.75
C LEU A 44 -28.01 4.32 7.11
N PRO A 45 -29.17 4.23 7.81
CA PRO A 45 -29.75 2.94 8.18
C PRO A 45 -30.44 2.25 6.99
N ASP A 46 -30.61 0.94 7.11
CA ASP A 46 -31.51 0.16 6.27
C ASP A 46 -32.97 0.32 6.73
N ALA A 47 -33.90 -0.38 6.06
CA ALA A 47 -35.33 -0.35 6.38
C ALA A 47 -35.66 -0.82 7.82
N GLU A 48 -34.77 -1.61 8.43
CA GLU A 48 -34.90 -2.09 9.81
C GLU A 48 -34.14 -1.22 10.83
N GLY A 49 -33.61 -0.08 10.41
CA GLY A 49 -32.89 0.87 11.26
C GLY A 49 -31.43 0.50 11.57
N ARG A 50 -30.84 -0.49 10.86
CA ARG A 50 -29.45 -0.91 11.06
C ARG A 50 -28.53 -0.12 10.15
N VAL A 51 -27.47 0.46 10.70
CA VAL A 51 -26.46 1.21 9.92
C VAL A 51 -25.40 0.29 9.30
N THR A 52 -25.09 -0.85 9.93
CA THR A 52 -24.13 -1.83 9.45
C THR A 52 -24.73 -2.77 8.40
N LEU A 53 -23.98 -3.05 7.34
CA LEU A 53 -24.28 -4.05 6.34
C LEU A 53 -23.19 -5.16 6.44
N PRO A 54 -23.54 -6.41 6.85
CA PRO A 54 -22.56 -7.49 6.79
C PRO A 54 -21.96 -7.63 5.39
N SER A 55 -20.64 -7.70 5.30
CA SER A 55 -19.87 -7.80 4.03
C SER A 55 -19.92 -9.23 3.49
N VAL A 56 -21.13 -9.73 3.25
CA VAL A 56 -21.44 -11.10 2.84
C VAL A 56 -22.35 -11.08 1.63
N VAL A 57 -22.01 -11.88 0.61
CA VAL A 57 -22.76 -11.97 -0.65
C VAL A 57 -23.08 -13.45 -0.91
N ARG A 58 -24.33 -13.75 -1.21
CA ARG A 58 -24.81 -15.09 -1.57
C ARG A 58 -25.36 -15.11 -2.98
N TYR A 59 -24.93 -16.08 -3.76
CA TYR A 59 -25.37 -16.32 -5.14
C TYR A 59 -26.43 -17.42 -5.16
N LEU A 60 -27.63 -17.10 -5.67
CA LEU A 60 -28.80 -18.00 -5.68
C LEU A 60 -28.90 -18.78 -7.01
N GLU A 61 -29.62 -19.91 -7.01
CA GLU A 61 -29.85 -20.73 -8.21
C GLU A 61 -30.64 -20.01 -9.32
N ASN A 62 -31.56 -19.13 -8.92
CA ASN A 62 -32.39 -18.36 -9.86
C ASN A 62 -31.67 -17.14 -10.48
N GLY A 63 -30.35 -17.01 -10.29
CA GLY A 63 -29.56 -15.87 -10.74
C GLY A 63 -29.64 -14.64 -9.81
N GLY A 64 -30.43 -14.69 -8.74
CA GLY A 64 -30.51 -13.63 -7.74
C GLY A 64 -29.27 -13.57 -6.85
N ILE A 65 -29.03 -12.40 -6.25
CA ILE A 65 -27.92 -12.14 -5.32
C ILE A 65 -28.51 -11.60 -4.03
N GLU A 66 -28.11 -12.17 -2.90
CA GLU A 66 -28.43 -11.66 -1.57
C GLU A 66 -27.18 -11.04 -0.96
N VAL A 67 -27.33 -9.88 -0.30
CA VAL A 67 -26.23 -9.17 0.36
C VAL A 67 -26.61 -8.87 1.81
N GLY A 68 -25.65 -8.93 2.70
CA GLY A 68 -25.81 -8.55 4.09
C GLY A 68 -26.40 -9.65 4.97
N LYS A 69 -27.37 -9.31 5.83
CA LYS A 69 -27.89 -10.19 6.87
C LYS A 69 -28.54 -11.47 6.34
N THR A 70 -29.25 -11.39 5.23
CA THR A 70 -29.88 -12.56 4.58
C THR A 70 -28.82 -13.55 4.12
N ALA A 71 -27.79 -13.05 3.44
CA ALA A 71 -26.65 -13.85 3.02
C ALA A 71 -25.90 -14.45 4.22
N LEU A 72 -25.64 -13.64 5.25
CA LEU A 72 -24.98 -14.10 6.48
C LEU A 72 -25.74 -15.24 7.16
N SER A 73 -27.08 -15.15 7.23
CA SER A 73 -27.92 -16.19 7.83
C SER A 73 -27.82 -17.52 7.06
N ALA A 74 -27.60 -17.47 5.74
CA ALA A 74 -27.48 -18.63 4.89
C ALA A 74 -26.06 -19.23 4.87
N GLN A 75 -25.07 -18.59 5.45
CA GLN A 75 -23.67 -19.03 5.42
C GLN A 75 -23.50 -20.46 6.01
N LYS A 76 -24.32 -20.81 6.99
CA LYS A 76 -24.31 -22.14 7.62
C LYS A 76 -24.88 -23.26 6.72
N THR A 77 -25.83 -22.93 5.85
CA THR A 77 -26.55 -23.89 5.00
C THR A 77 -26.06 -23.93 3.56
N ASP A 78 -25.37 -22.88 3.12
CA ASP A 78 -24.91 -22.73 1.75
C ASP A 78 -23.52 -22.03 1.68
N PRO A 79 -22.50 -22.60 2.37
CA PRO A 79 -21.20 -21.94 2.54
C PRO A 79 -20.44 -21.74 1.22
N LEU A 80 -20.55 -22.67 0.26
CA LEU A 80 -19.84 -22.61 -1.03
C LEU A 80 -20.34 -21.49 -1.96
N ASN A 81 -21.55 -20.99 -1.74
CA ASN A 81 -22.16 -19.95 -2.55
C ASN A 81 -22.34 -18.62 -1.77
N THR A 82 -21.86 -18.59 -0.53
CA THR A 82 -21.96 -17.44 0.36
C THR A 82 -20.56 -16.93 0.70
N VAL A 83 -20.15 -15.84 0.03
CA VAL A 83 -18.81 -15.28 0.15
C VAL A 83 -18.79 -14.19 1.20
N SER A 84 -17.90 -14.31 2.18
CA SER A 84 -17.60 -13.33 3.21
C SER A 84 -16.12 -12.94 3.17
N SER A 85 -15.76 -11.85 3.85
CA SER A 85 -14.37 -11.38 3.96
C SER A 85 -13.65 -11.15 2.63
N ALA A 86 -14.38 -10.78 1.57
CA ALA A 86 -13.83 -10.55 0.23
C ALA A 86 -12.70 -9.50 0.22
N LYS A 87 -12.73 -8.53 1.16
CA LYS A 87 -11.69 -7.52 1.32
C LYS A 87 -10.31 -8.10 1.59
N ARG A 88 -10.22 -9.26 2.26
CA ARG A 88 -8.94 -9.98 2.48
C ARG A 88 -8.37 -10.60 1.20
N LEU A 89 -9.21 -10.82 0.20
CA LEU A 89 -8.87 -11.48 -1.06
C LEU A 89 -8.67 -10.50 -2.21
N ILE A 90 -9.17 -9.26 -2.05
CA ILE A 90 -9.15 -8.26 -3.12
C ILE A 90 -7.70 -7.86 -3.47
N GLY A 91 -7.38 -7.84 -4.75
CA GLY A 91 -6.05 -7.49 -5.26
C GLY A 91 -4.95 -8.51 -4.99
N ARG A 92 -5.27 -9.71 -4.48
CA ARG A 92 -4.32 -10.80 -4.16
C ARG A 92 -4.36 -11.94 -5.16
N THR A 93 -3.32 -12.81 -5.10
CA THR A 93 -3.24 -14.07 -5.86
C THR A 93 -3.41 -15.29 -4.96
N LEU A 94 -3.55 -16.47 -5.59
CA LEU A 94 -3.52 -17.74 -4.85
C LEU A 94 -2.19 -17.97 -4.13
N ALA A 95 -1.07 -17.51 -4.69
CA ALA A 95 0.23 -17.64 -4.05
C ALA A 95 0.32 -16.88 -2.72
N ASP A 96 -0.31 -15.70 -2.65
CA ASP A 96 -0.38 -14.88 -1.44
C ASP A 96 -1.23 -15.54 -0.35
N LEU A 97 -2.13 -16.46 -0.73
CA LEU A 97 -3.02 -17.16 0.20
C LEU A 97 -2.42 -18.42 0.83
N HIS A 98 -1.45 -19.06 0.20
CA HIS A 98 -0.94 -20.39 0.62
C HIS A 98 -0.35 -20.46 2.03
N GLN A 99 -0.06 -19.33 2.65
CA GLN A 99 0.42 -19.31 4.04
C GLN A 99 -0.69 -19.31 5.10
N ASN A 100 -1.95 -18.92 4.75
CA ASN A 100 -3.03 -18.68 5.73
C ASN A 100 -4.40 -19.28 5.38
N THR A 101 -4.56 -20.08 4.31
CA THR A 101 -5.89 -20.41 3.74
C THR A 101 -6.50 -21.74 4.10
N HIS A 102 -5.95 -22.50 5.04
CA HIS A 102 -6.49 -23.81 5.39
C HIS A 102 -7.95 -23.81 5.92
N TYR A 103 -8.59 -22.64 6.07
CA TYR A 103 -9.90 -22.50 6.70
C TYR A 103 -10.96 -21.75 5.89
N LEU A 104 -10.66 -21.35 4.65
CA LEU A 104 -11.67 -20.70 3.81
C LEU A 104 -12.51 -21.76 3.08
N PRO A 105 -13.84 -21.76 3.24
CA PRO A 105 -14.72 -22.81 2.69
C PRO A 105 -14.99 -22.65 1.18
N TYR A 106 -14.08 -22.02 0.43
CA TYR A 106 -14.28 -21.70 -0.98
C TYR A 106 -13.55 -22.67 -1.88
N ARG A 107 -14.13 -22.91 -3.06
CA ARG A 107 -13.44 -23.57 -4.17
C ARG A 107 -12.77 -22.51 -5.01
N PHE A 108 -11.44 -22.48 -4.96
CA PHE A 108 -10.63 -21.56 -5.74
C PHE A 108 -10.42 -22.08 -7.15
N GLY A 109 -10.38 -21.17 -8.15
CA GLY A 109 -9.96 -21.49 -9.51
C GLY A 109 -8.44 -21.60 -9.63
N ASP A 110 -7.97 -22.08 -10.79
CA ASP A 110 -6.54 -22.30 -11.06
C ASP A 110 -5.80 -21.05 -11.58
N ASN A 111 -6.46 -19.90 -11.61
CA ASN A 111 -5.88 -18.67 -12.14
C ASN A 111 -4.78 -18.14 -11.20
N GLN A 112 -3.57 -18.04 -11.73
CA GLN A 112 -2.40 -17.59 -10.96
C GLN A 112 -2.33 -16.07 -10.76
N ARG A 113 -3.16 -15.30 -11.48
CA ARG A 113 -3.09 -13.84 -11.47
C ARG A 113 -4.19 -13.17 -10.67
N VAL A 114 -5.33 -13.81 -10.52
CA VAL A 114 -6.50 -13.28 -9.82
C VAL A 114 -7.15 -14.41 -9.06
N ILE A 115 -7.59 -14.13 -7.84
CA ILE A 115 -8.37 -15.10 -7.07
C ILE A 115 -9.75 -15.28 -7.74
N GLU A 116 -10.08 -16.51 -8.03
CA GLU A 116 -11.35 -16.94 -8.59
C GLU A 116 -12.08 -17.84 -7.59
N LEU A 117 -13.34 -17.54 -7.34
CA LEU A 117 -14.23 -18.25 -6.43
C LEU A 117 -15.31 -18.97 -7.25
N HIS A 118 -15.35 -20.28 -7.20
CA HIS A 118 -16.40 -21.05 -7.87
C HIS A 118 -17.70 -21.02 -7.06
N THR A 119 -18.73 -20.44 -7.66
CA THR A 119 -20.09 -20.39 -7.12
C THR A 119 -21.06 -21.08 -8.10
N ARG A 120 -22.30 -21.29 -7.69
CA ARG A 120 -23.37 -21.80 -8.57
C ARG A 120 -23.70 -20.87 -9.76
N GLN A 121 -23.34 -19.60 -9.68
CA GLN A 121 -23.48 -18.63 -10.78
C GLN A 121 -22.17 -18.45 -11.56
N GLY A 122 -21.32 -19.46 -11.57
CA GLY A 122 -20.03 -19.44 -12.23
C GLY A 122 -18.90 -18.89 -11.35
N VAL A 123 -17.82 -18.52 -12.03
CA VAL A 123 -16.63 -17.96 -11.36
C VAL A 123 -16.88 -16.50 -11.00
N LYS A 124 -16.53 -16.15 -9.75
CA LYS A 124 -16.60 -14.78 -9.23
C LYS A 124 -15.24 -14.36 -8.68
N THR A 125 -14.92 -13.09 -8.82
CA THR A 125 -13.70 -12.50 -8.25
C THR A 125 -14.03 -11.72 -6.96
N PRO A 126 -13.08 -11.51 -6.05
CA PRO A 126 -13.28 -10.64 -4.89
C PRO A 126 -13.71 -9.21 -5.26
N VAL A 127 -13.31 -8.72 -6.43
CA VAL A 127 -13.74 -7.44 -7.00
C VAL A 127 -15.24 -7.43 -7.30
N GLU A 128 -15.75 -8.48 -7.95
CA GLU A 128 -17.19 -8.61 -8.22
C GLU A 128 -18.00 -8.76 -6.93
N VAL A 129 -17.51 -9.54 -5.95
CA VAL A 129 -18.18 -9.67 -4.64
C VAL A 129 -18.24 -8.31 -3.92
N SER A 130 -17.14 -7.56 -3.90
CA SER A 130 -17.10 -6.21 -3.33
C SER A 130 -18.03 -5.24 -4.05
N ALA A 131 -18.16 -5.37 -5.37
CA ALA A 131 -19.08 -4.57 -6.16
C ALA A 131 -20.55 -4.77 -5.75
N GLU A 132 -20.97 -6.00 -5.41
CA GLU A 132 -22.35 -6.26 -4.93
C GLU A 132 -22.63 -5.60 -3.58
N ILE A 133 -21.63 -5.58 -2.67
CA ILE A 133 -21.73 -4.85 -1.41
C ILE A 133 -21.88 -3.35 -1.67
N LEU A 134 -21.03 -2.79 -2.55
CA LEU A 134 -21.06 -1.38 -2.91
C LEU A 134 -22.37 -0.97 -3.62
N LYS A 135 -22.93 -1.82 -4.48
CA LYS A 135 -24.25 -1.58 -5.10
C LYS A 135 -25.35 -1.46 -4.04
N THR A 136 -25.33 -2.34 -3.04
CA THR A 136 -26.31 -2.31 -1.94
C THR A 136 -26.19 -1.02 -1.12
N LEU A 137 -24.98 -0.58 -0.81
CA LEU A 137 -24.73 0.68 -0.09
C LEU A 137 -25.10 1.91 -0.93
N LYS A 138 -24.83 1.87 -2.24
CA LYS A 138 -25.25 2.89 -3.20
C LYS A 138 -26.78 3.05 -3.19
N SER A 139 -27.52 1.96 -3.41
CA SER A 139 -28.99 2.00 -3.42
C SER A 139 -29.55 2.55 -2.11
N ARG A 140 -29.01 2.08 -0.95
CA ARG A 140 -29.38 2.62 0.36
C ARG A 140 -29.16 4.13 0.45
N ALA A 141 -28.04 4.63 -0.03
CA ALA A 141 -27.74 6.05 0.01
C ALA A 141 -28.65 6.86 -0.92
N GLU A 142 -28.81 6.43 -2.16
CA GLU A 142 -29.63 7.10 -3.18
C GLU A 142 -31.12 7.12 -2.80
N GLU A 143 -31.66 6.01 -2.30
CA GLU A 143 -33.04 5.94 -1.77
C GLU A 143 -33.23 6.87 -0.57
N THR A 144 -32.28 6.89 0.37
CA THR A 144 -32.39 7.73 1.57
C THR A 144 -32.22 9.21 1.27
N LEU A 145 -31.40 9.56 0.27
CA LEU A 145 -31.12 10.94 -0.13
C LEU A 145 -32.10 11.47 -1.19
N GLY A 146 -32.84 10.58 -1.85
CA GLY A 146 -33.82 10.93 -2.88
C GLY A 146 -33.21 11.40 -4.20
N GLY A 147 -32.01 10.90 -4.55
CA GLY A 147 -31.35 11.23 -5.81
C GLY A 147 -30.00 10.53 -5.98
N ASP A 148 -29.45 10.64 -7.19
CA ASP A 148 -28.19 9.99 -7.55
C ASP A 148 -26.99 10.65 -6.85
N LEU A 149 -26.02 9.82 -6.44
CA LEU A 149 -24.76 10.28 -5.90
C LEU A 149 -23.86 10.85 -7.01
N VAL A 150 -23.36 12.08 -6.83
CA VAL A 150 -22.33 12.64 -7.74
C VAL A 150 -20.99 11.93 -7.59
N GLY A 151 -20.73 11.33 -6.42
CA GLY A 151 -19.57 10.53 -6.13
C GLY A 151 -19.46 10.11 -4.68
N VAL A 152 -18.48 9.26 -4.42
CA VAL A 152 -18.23 8.68 -3.11
C VAL A 152 -16.76 8.76 -2.72
N VAL A 153 -16.47 8.82 -1.43
CA VAL A 153 -15.17 8.50 -0.84
C VAL A 153 -15.28 7.09 -0.26
N ILE A 154 -14.36 6.20 -0.66
CA ILE A 154 -14.31 4.82 -0.16
C ILE A 154 -13.06 4.67 0.69
N THR A 155 -13.19 4.07 1.87
CA THR A 155 -12.05 3.85 2.74
C THR A 155 -11.32 2.54 2.45
N VAL A 156 -10.01 2.58 2.64
CA VAL A 156 -9.11 1.44 2.48
C VAL A 156 -8.11 1.41 3.65
N PRO A 157 -7.61 0.25 4.05
CA PRO A 157 -6.51 0.16 5.00
C PRO A 157 -5.29 0.94 4.53
N ALA A 158 -4.52 1.50 5.46
CA ALA A 158 -3.33 2.30 5.13
C ALA A 158 -2.27 1.50 4.36
N TYR A 159 -2.24 0.17 4.57
CA TYR A 159 -1.31 -0.77 3.92
C TYR A 159 -1.77 -1.31 2.58
N PHE A 160 -2.98 -0.99 2.15
CA PHE A 160 -3.38 -1.41 0.81
C PHE A 160 -2.35 -0.92 -0.20
N ASP A 161 -1.76 -1.88 -0.90
CA ASP A 161 -0.89 -1.60 -2.03
C ASP A 161 -1.69 -1.10 -3.25
N ASP A 162 -0.98 -0.73 -4.29
CA ASP A 162 -1.59 -0.23 -5.52
C ASP A 162 -2.57 -1.23 -6.13
N ALA A 163 -2.33 -2.56 -6.01
CA ALA A 163 -3.23 -3.59 -6.52
C ALA A 163 -4.57 -3.59 -5.82
N GLN A 164 -4.52 -3.56 -4.50
CA GLN A 164 -5.71 -3.57 -3.66
C GLN A 164 -6.50 -2.26 -3.80
N ARG A 165 -5.80 -1.11 -3.91
CA ARG A 165 -6.42 0.20 -4.17
C ARG A 165 -7.10 0.23 -5.54
N GLN A 166 -6.42 -0.25 -6.59
CA GLN A 166 -7.00 -0.31 -7.94
C GLN A 166 -8.19 -1.27 -7.97
N ALA A 167 -8.06 -2.45 -7.37
CA ALA A 167 -9.15 -3.44 -7.29
C ALA A 167 -10.38 -2.88 -6.54
N THR A 168 -10.18 -2.04 -5.53
CA THR A 168 -11.27 -1.32 -4.85
C THR A 168 -11.95 -0.30 -5.77
N LYS A 169 -11.18 0.46 -6.56
CA LYS A 169 -11.73 1.36 -7.59
C LYS A 169 -12.50 0.60 -8.67
N ASP A 170 -11.98 -0.55 -9.10
CA ASP A 170 -12.64 -1.40 -10.11
C ASP A 170 -13.96 -1.96 -9.57
N ALA A 171 -14.01 -2.38 -8.28
CA ALA A 171 -15.25 -2.78 -7.63
C ALA A 171 -16.28 -1.63 -7.59
N ALA A 172 -15.84 -0.42 -7.27
CA ALA A 172 -16.72 0.76 -7.29
C ALA A 172 -17.23 1.08 -8.70
N ARG A 173 -16.36 0.97 -9.72
CA ARG A 173 -16.77 1.14 -11.12
C ARG A 173 -17.82 0.11 -11.54
N LEU A 174 -17.66 -1.16 -11.17
CA LEU A 174 -18.64 -2.22 -11.41
C LEU A 174 -19.96 -1.97 -10.67
N ALA A 175 -19.92 -1.28 -9.53
CA ALA A 175 -21.10 -0.84 -8.81
C ALA A 175 -21.74 0.43 -9.41
N GLY A 176 -21.14 1.04 -10.43
CA GLY A 176 -21.62 2.28 -11.03
C GLY A 176 -21.44 3.48 -10.10
N LEU A 177 -20.39 3.49 -9.27
CA LEU A 177 -20.00 4.57 -8.38
C LEU A 177 -18.87 5.40 -9.00
N ASN A 178 -18.94 6.72 -8.88
CA ASN A 178 -17.86 7.62 -9.18
C ASN A 178 -17.01 7.82 -7.90
N VAL A 179 -15.78 7.34 -7.90
CA VAL A 179 -14.87 7.47 -6.75
C VAL A 179 -14.21 8.84 -6.79
N LEU A 180 -14.58 9.71 -5.84
CA LEU A 180 -13.96 11.02 -5.66
C LEU A 180 -12.55 10.89 -5.08
N ARG A 181 -12.37 9.93 -4.14
CA ARG A 181 -11.09 9.60 -3.52
C ARG A 181 -11.17 8.25 -2.82
N LEU A 182 -10.04 7.51 -2.80
CA LEU A 182 -9.79 6.50 -1.77
C LEU A 182 -9.13 7.18 -0.56
N LEU A 183 -9.63 6.88 0.63
CA LEU A 183 -9.17 7.49 1.87
C LEU A 183 -8.71 6.40 2.83
N ASN A 184 -7.55 6.58 3.47
CA ASN A 184 -7.10 5.61 4.46
C ASN A 184 -8.02 5.61 5.68
N GLU A 185 -8.39 4.42 6.17
CA GLU A 185 -9.28 4.23 7.31
C GLU A 185 -8.86 5.04 8.55
N PRO A 186 -7.58 5.01 8.98
CA PRO A 186 -7.16 5.80 10.15
C PRO A 186 -7.26 7.31 9.91
N THR A 187 -7.09 7.75 8.69
CA THR A 187 -7.24 9.15 8.33
C THR A 187 -8.72 9.58 8.37
N ALA A 188 -9.61 8.74 7.86
CA ALA A 188 -11.06 8.97 7.97
C ALA A 188 -11.49 9.06 9.45
N ALA A 189 -10.98 8.15 10.29
CA ALA A 189 -11.26 8.18 11.72
C ALA A 189 -10.82 9.49 12.38
N ALA A 190 -9.64 9.98 12.09
CA ALA A 190 -9.14 11.26 12.60
C ALA A 190 -10.04 12.44 12.19
N ILE A 191 -10.51 12.46 10.95
CA ILE A 191 -11.46 13.47 10.46
C ILE A 191 -12.76 13.42 11.25
N ALA A 192 -13.30 12.22 11.52
CA ALA A 192 -14.56 12.05 12.26
C ALA A 192 -14.49 12.52 13.71
N TYR A 193 -13.34 12.31 14.35
CA TYR A 193 -13.13 12.79 15.73
C TYR A 193 -13.12 14.32 15.83
N GLY A 194 -13.29 15.03 14.68
CA GLY A 194 -13.33 16.48 14.70
C GLY A 194 -12.07 17.00 15.39
N LEU A 195 -10.94 16.41 15.13
CA LEU A 195 -9.66 16.99 15.53
C LEU A 195 -9.58 18.33 14.78
N ASP A 196 -10.59 19.15 15.08
CA ASP A 196 -10.79 20.45 14.50
C ASP A 196 -9.82 21.45 15.15
N ASN A 197 -9.71 22.55 14.52
CA ASN A 197 -9.03 23.82 14.71
C ASN A 197 -8.44 24.17 16.11
N ALA A 198 -8.72 23.41 17.16
CA ALA A 198 -8.26 23.65 18.53
C ALA A 198 -7.21 22.64 19.02
N SER A 199 -7.01 21.50 18.37
CA SER A 199 -6.16 20.39 18.83
C SER A 199 -4.90 20.27 18.00
N GLU A 200 -3.88 21.11 18.26
CA GLU A 200 -2.56 20.92 17.64
C GLU A 200 -1.78 19.81 18.41
N GLY A 201 -1.08 18.96 17.66
CA GLY A 201 -0.18 17.96 18.25
C GLY A 201 -0.17 16.62 17.49
N THR A 202 0.52 15.65 18.09
CA THR A 202 0.64 14.31 17.53
C THR A 202 -0.44 13.39 18.10
N PHE A 203 -1.13 12.68 17.22
CA PHE A 203 -2.14 11.68 17.54
C PHE A 203 -1.79 10.34 16.93
N VAL A 204 -2.23 9.27 17.56
CA VAL A 204 -2.11 7.91 17.02
C VAL A 204 -3.51 7.37 16.79
N VAL A 205 -3.77 6.87 15.60
CA VAL A 205 -4.98 6.09 15.29
C VAL A 205 -4.60 4.62 15.34
N TYR A 206 -5.26 3.88 16.23
CA TYR A 206 -5.11 2.45 16.44
C TYR A 206 -6.39 1.76 15.98
N ASP A 207 -6.35 1.18 14.79
CA ASP A 207 -7.49 0.52 14.17
C ASP A 207 -7.32 -1.00 14.20
N LEU A 208 -8.13 -1.68 15.02
CA LEU A 208 -8.19 -3.14 15.08
C LEU A 208 -9.57 -3.60 14.62
N GLY A 209 -9.64 -3.94 13.35
CA GLY A 209 -10.84 -4.44 12.69
C GLY A 209 -11.11 -5.93 12.92
N GLY A 210 -11.98 -6.49 12.09
CA GLY A 210 -12.26 -7.94 12.09
C GLY A 210 -11.12 -8.76 11.49
N GLY A 211 -10.38 -8.20 10.53
CA GLY A 211 -9.38 -8.90 9.77
C GLY A 211 -8.01 -8.25 9.68
N THR A 212 -7.92 -6.95 9.96
CA THR A 212 -6.70 -6.16 9.82
C THR A 212 -6.44 -5.35 11.09
N PHE A 213 -5.18 -5.04 11.30
CA PHE A 213 -4.70 -4.06 12.27
C PHE A 213 -3.94 -2.97 11.55
N ASP A 214 -4.34 -1.73 11.74
CA ASP A 214 -3.72 -0.54 11.18
C ASP A 214 -3.33 0.46 12.28
N VAL A 215 -2.20 1.13 12.11
CA VAL A 215 -1.78 2.24 12.96
C VAL A 215 -1.27 3.39 12.12
N SER A 216 -1.67 4.62 12.45
CA SER A 216 -1.14 5.83 11.85
C SER A 216 -0.74 6.85 12.90
N VAL A 217 0.42 7.46 12.71
CA VAL A 217 0.89 8.60 13.49
C VAL A 217 0.57 9.87 12.70
N LEU A 218 -0.29 10.71 13.26
CA LEU A 218 -0.80 11.93 12.64
C LEU A 218 -0.27 13.16 13.37
N GLN A 219 0.21 14.15 12.61
CA GLN A 219 0.49 15.49 13.12
C GLN A 219 -0.66 16.41 12.72
N LEU A 220 -1.26 17.06 13.70
CA LEU A 220 -2.31 18.04 13.50
C LEU A 220 -1.79 19.45 13.77
N THR A 221 -1.92 20.35 12.79
CA THR A 221 -1.49 21.74 12.87
C THR A 221 -2.53 22.61 12.18
N LYS A 222 -3.27 23.43 12.92
CA LYS A 222 -4.22 24.45 12.41
C LYS A 222 -5.03 24.04 11.15
N GLY A 223 -5.74 22.90 11.22
CA GLY A 223 -6.56 22.41 10.11
C GLY A 223 -5.80 21.61 9.05
N LEU A 224 -4.50 21.40 9.24
CA LEU A 224 -3.68 20.52 8.40
C LEU A 224 -3.50 19.18 9.09
N PHE A 225 -3.91 18.09 8.44
CA PHE A 225 -3.62 16.70 8.84
C PHE A 225 -2.43 16.19 8.03
N GLU A 226 -1.34 15.92 8.69
CA GLU A 226 -0.17 15.30 8.10
C GLU A 226 0.00 13.90 8.68
N VAL A 227 -0.05 12.88 7.84
CA VAL A 227 0.31 11.51 8.22
C VAL A 227 1.83 11.41 8.25
N LYS A 228 2.42 11.24 9.43
CA LYS A 228 3.88 11.16 9.60
C LYS A 228 4.41 9.76 9.32
N ALA A 229 3.67 8.75 9.71
CA ALA A 229 4.00 7.35 9.47
C ALA A 229 2.76 6.48 9.59
N THR A 230 2.81 5.33 8.94
CA THR A 230 1.82 4.26 9.01
C THR A 230 2.50 2.93 9.31
N GLY A 231 1.82 2.03 9.96
CA GLY A 231 2.25 0.69 10.30
C GLY A 231 1.04 -0.25 10.48
N GLY A 232 1.19 -1.60 10.63
CA GLY A 232 0.09 -2.55 10.91
C GLY A 232 0.33 -3.99 10.51
N ASN A 233 -0.73 -4.75 10.38
CA ASN A 233 -0.73 -6.17 10.00
C ASN A 233 -2.06 -6.54 9.34
N SER A 234 -2.04 -6.85 8.04
CA SER A 234 -3.23 -7.18 7.24
C SER A 234 -3.80 -8.58 7.51
N ALA A 235 -3.07 -9.38 8.29
CA ALA A 235 -3.48 -10.74 8.68
C ALA A 235 -3.77 -10.87 10.19
N LEU A 236 -3.95 -9.75 10.90
CA LEU A 236 -4.25 -9.73 12.33
C LEU A 236 -5.51 -8.92 12.60
N GLY A 237 -6.54 -9.57 13.12
CA GLY A 237 -7.81 -8.91 13.45
C GLY A 237 -8.67 -9.76 14.39
N GLY A 238 -9.90 -9.34 14.59
CA GLY A 238 -10.87 -10.03 15.48
C GLY A 238 -11.11 -11.48 15.15
N ASP A 239 -10.95 -11.88 13.88
CA ASP A 239 -11.09 -13.27 13.43
C ASP A 239 -9.99 -14.19 14.02
N ASP A 240 -8.79 -13.64 14.27
CA ASP A 240 -7.68 -14.38 14.89
C ASP A 240 -7.96 -14.65 16.36
N PHE A 241 -8.62 -13.71 17.05
CA PHE A 241 -9.11 -13.91 18.41
C PHE A 241 -10.21 -14.97 18.46
N ASP A 242 -11.13 -14.96 17.49
CA ASP A 242 -12.16 -15.99 17.34
C ASP A 242 -11.52 -17.36 17.11
N HIS A 243 -10.52 -17.44 16.24
CA HIS A 243 -9.84 -18.69 15.93
C HIS A 243 -9.11 -19.28 17.15
N ARG A 244 -8.47 -18.46 17.96
CA ARG A 244 -7.83 -18.92 19.21
C ARG A 244 -8.85 -19.52 20.18
N LEU A 245 -9.99 -18.85 20.33
CA LEU A 245 -11.09 -19.34 21.17
C LEU A 245 -11.71 -20.62 20.58
N PHE A 246 -11.84 -20.70 19.26
CA PHE A 246 -12.30 -21.89 18.56
C PHE A 246 -11.39 -23.10 18.80
N CYS A 247 -10.07 -22.95 18.63
CA CYS A 247 -9.11 -24.01 18.93
C CYS A 247 -9.22 -24.47 20.39
N ARG A 248 -9.36 -23.54 21.33
CA ARG A 248 -9.55 -23.87 22.76
C ARG A 248 -10.83 -24.67 22.99
N LEU A 249 -11.94 -24.32 22.30
CA LEU A 249 -13.20 -25.05 22.37
C LEU A 249 -13.05 -26.48 21.86
N LEU A 250 -12.34 -26.68 20.74
CA LEU A 250 -12.05 -27.99 20.19
C LEU A 250 -11.23 -28.85 21.15
N GLU A 251 -10.17 -28.32 21.71
CA GLU A 251 -9.30 -28.97 22.68
C GLU A 251 -10.09 -29.45 23.91
N GLN A 252 -10.91 -28.56 24.49
CA GLN A 252 -11.72 -28.85 25.68
C GLN A 252 -12.73 -29.96 25.45
N ASN A 253 -13.28 -30.09 24.24
CA ASN A 253 -14.29 -31.08 23.92
C ASN A 253 -13.71 -32.29 23.17
N GLY A 254 -12.38 -32.39 23.03
CA GLY A 254 -11.72 -33.55 22.37
C GLY A 254 -12.05 -33.68 20.88
N LEU A 255 -12.39 -32.58 20.20
CA LEU A 255 -12.77 -32.56 18.80
C LEU A 255 -11.51 -32.41 17.93
N SER A 256 -11.22 -33.40 17.09
CA SER A 256 -10.05 -33.37 16.17
C SER A 256 -10.45 -33.13 14.72
N GLN A 257 -11.66 -33.46 14.33
CA GLN A 257 -12.19 -33.27 12.98
C GLN A 257 -13.65 -32.83 13.07
N LEU A 258 -13.98 -31.76 12.35
CA LEU A 258 -15.35 -31.28 12.19
C LEU A 258 -15.68 -31.21 10.70
N ASN A 259 -16.94 -31.44 10.36
CA ASN A 259 -17.42 -31.08 9.04
C ASN A 259 -17.54 -29.54 8.89
N GLU A 260 -17.73 -29.08 7.68
CA GLU A 260 -17.81 -27.64 7.37
C GLU A 260 -18.97 -26.95 8.11
N GLN A 261 -20.10 -27.61 8.24
CA GLN A 261 -21.31 -27.08 8.87
C GLN A 261 -21.10 -26.87 10.38
N ASP A 262 -20.56 -27.87 11.07
CA ASP A 262 -20.28 -27.79 12.51
C ASP A 262 -19.16 -26.77 12.81
N SER A 263 -18.14 -26.70 11.96
CA SER A 263 -17.09 -25.70 12.07
C SER A 263 -17.65 -24.28 11.99
N GLN A 264 -18.51 -24.00 11.02
CA GLN A 264 -19.15 -22.68 10.87
C GLN A 264 -20.09 -22.35 12.03
N LEU A 265 -20.85 -23.35 12.51
CA LEU A 265 -21.70 -23.18 13.68
C LEU A 265 -20.87 -22.76 14.91
N LEU A 266 -19.82 -23.51 15.22
CA LEU A 266 -18.97 -23.24 16.38
C LEU A 266 -18.23 -21.92 16.25
N LEU A 267 -17.70 -21.57 15.08
CA LEU A 267 -17.07 -20.25 14.83
C LEU A 267 -18.04 -19.10 15.08
N SER A 268 -19.31 -19.24 14.67
CA SER A 268 -20.32 -18.20 14.91
C SER A 268 -20.65 -18.04 16.40
N LEU A 269 -20.67 -19.14 17.16
CA LEU A 269 -20.93 -19.11 18.59
C LEU A 269 -19.74 -18.58 19.38
N VAL A 270 -18.53 -18.91 18.96
CA VAL A 270 -17.28 -18.39 19.53
C VAL A 270 -17.19 -16.88 19.35
N ARG A 271 -17.53 -16.35 18.17
CA ARG A 271 -17.61 -14.91 17.92
C ARG A 271 -18.61 -14.25 18.85
N ALA A 272 -19.81 -14.81 18.98
CA ALA A 272 -20.82 -14.27 19.90
C ALA A 272 -20.33 -14.31 21.36
N ALA A 273 -19.62 -15.36 21.77
CA ALA A 273 -19.02 -15.45 23.11
C ALA A 273 -17.93 -14.38 23.33
N LYS A 274 -17.04 -14.16 22.35
CA LYS A 274 -16.05 -13.08 22.40
C LYS A 274 -16.72 -11.71 22.59
N GLU A 275 -17.79 -11.43 21.84
CA GLU A 275 -18.53 -10.17 21.94
C GLU A 275 -19.20 -10.02 23.32
N GLN A 276 -19.78 -11.09 23.87
CA GLN A 276 -20.37 -11.10 25.22
C GLN A 276 -19.32 -10.79 26.29
N LEU A 277 -18.10 -11.29 26.16
CA LEU A 277 -17.01 -11.07 27.12
C LEU A 277 -16.54 -9.61 27.21
N THR A 278 -16.97 -8.72 26.32
CA THR A 278 -16.73 -7.27 26.45
C THR A 278 -17.53 -6.69 27.62
N THR A 279 -18.72 -7.17 27.88
CA THR A 279 -19.62 -6.69 28.93
C THR A 279 -19.78 -7.65 30.10
N GLN A 280 -19.71 -8.97 29.84
CA GLN A 280 -19.88 -10.03 30.83
C GLN A 280 -18.54 -10.61 31.24
N THR A 281 -18.45 -11.12 32.47
CA THR A 281 -17.25 -11.80 33.00
C THR A 281 -17.10 -13.24 32.52
N GLU A 282 -18.18 -13.83 32.01
CA GLU A 282 -18.25 -15.20 31.53
C GLU A 282 -19.21 -15.29 30.35
N ALA A 283 -18.92 -16.13 29.36
CA ALA A 283 -19.79 -16.47 28.24
C ALA A 283 -19.95 -17.98 28.13
N ARG A 284 -21.16 -18.45 27.80
CA ARG A 284 -21.50 -19.87 27.64
C ARG A 284 -21.74 -20.20 26.18
N ILE A 285 -21.09 -21.26 25.70
CA ILE A 285 -21.20 -21.75 24.32
C ILE A 285 -21.97 -23.07 24.39
N GLN A 286 -23.14 -23.11 23.76
CA GLN A 286 -24.00 -24.30 23.68
C GLN A 286 -24.33 -24.61 22.23
N ALA A 287 -24.09 -25.86 21.80
CA ALA A 287 -24.40 -26.36 20.47
C ALA A 287 -24.73 -27.84 20.49
N THR A 288 -25.46 -28.30 19.49
CA THR A 288 -25.57 -29.73 19.15
C THR A 288 -25.01 -29.91 17.76
N LEU A 289 -23.96 -30.70 17.62
CA LEU A 289 -23.30 -30.99 16.36
C LEU A 289 -24.14 -31.97 15.51
N SER A 290 -23.78 -32.06 14.23
CA SER A 290 -24.52 -32.92 13.27
C SER A 290 -24.51 -34.41 13.60
N ASP A 291 -23.52 -34.87 14.34
CA ASP A 291 -23.42 -36.25 14.87
C ASP A 291 -24.21 -36.48 16.18
N GLY A 292 -24.88 -35.43 16.69
CA GLY A 292 -25.65 -35.46 17.94
C GLY A 292 -24.83 -35.14 19.19
N MET A 293 -23.52 -34.84 19.09
CA MET A 293 -22.69 -34.45 20.22
C MET A 293 -23.13 -33.09 20.75
N ALA A 294 -23.39 -32.99 22.05
CA ALA A 294 -23.72 -31.76 22.72
C ALA A 294 -22.45 -31.06 23.24
N ILE A 295 -22.29 -29.79 22.91
CA ILE A 295 -21.27 -28.90 23.43
C ILE A 295 -21.94 -28.00 24.47
N ASP A 296 -21.36 -27.93 25.66
CA ASP A 296 -21.78 -27.02 26.73
C ASP A 296 -20.53 -26.58 27.50
N THR A 297 -19.98 -25.44 27.12
CA THR A 297 -18.69 -24.94 27.62
C THR A 297 -18.81 -23.47 28.00
N SER A 298 -18.31 -23.14 29.17
CA SER A 298 -18.15 -21.75 29.61
C SER A 298 -16.70 -21.28 29.44
N ILE A 299 -16.53 -20.01 29.13
CA ILE A 299 -15.23 -19.35 29.13
C ILE A 299 -15.31 -18.04 29.89
N SER A 300 -14.35 -17.82 30.81
CA SER A 300 -14.24 -16.56 31.52
C SER A 300 -13.47 -15.51 30.71
N ARG A 301 -13.76 -14.23 31.00
CA ARG A 301 -13.01 -13.10 30.40
C ARG A 301 -11.50 -13.21 30.69
N ALA A 302 -11.12 -13.61 31.89
CA ALA A 302 -9.71 -13.77 32.28
C ALA A 302 -9.02 -14.87 31.46
N GLU A 303 -9.68 -16.00 31.25
CA GLU A 303 -9.16 -17.07 30.41
C GLU A 303 -9.01 -16.61 28.95
N PHE A 304 -10.01 -15.94 28.40
CA PHE A 304 -9.94 -15.35 27.05
C PHE A 304 -8.79 -14.36 26.90
N HIS A 305 -8.60 -13.46 27.87
CA HIS A 305 -7.47 -12.51 27.86
C HIS A 305 -6.11 -13.22 27.84
N ASN A 306 -5.92 -14.22 28.69
CA ASN A 306 -4.69 -15.02 28.74
C ASN A 306 -4.43 -15.75 27.43
N LEU A 307 -5.46 -16.31 26.83
CA LEU A 307 -5.39 -17.06 25.58
C LEU A 307 -4.97 -16.18 24.39
N THR A 308 -5.38 -14.91 24.39
CA THR A 308 -5.22 -13.99 23.24
C THR A 308 -4.21 -12.86 23.49
N GLN A 309 -3.56 -12.79 24.65
CA GLN A 309 -2.62 -11.73 24.99
C GLN A 309 -1.46 -11.60 24.00
N HIS A 310 -0.98 -12.72 23.45
CA HIS A 310 0.08 -12.72 22.45
C HIS A 310 -0.33 -12.03 21.14
N LEU A 311 -1.62 -12.05 20.77
CA LEU A 311 -2.15 -11.32 19.62
C LEU A 311 -2.16 -9.82 19.87
N VAL A 312 -2.53 -9.41 21.11
CA VAL A 312 -2.47 -7.99 21.49
C VAL A 312 -1.04 -7.48 21.46
N MET A 313 -0.07 -8.25 21.93
CA MET A 313 1.35 -7.86 21.89
C MET A 313 1.85 -7.68 20.46
N LYS A 314 1.41 -8.52 19.51
CA LYS A 314 1.72 -8.37 18.08
C LYS A 314 1.22 -7.06 17.48
N THR A 315 0.18 -6.42 18.01
CA THR A 315 -0.27 -5.10 17.55
C THR A 315 0.65 -3.98 18.00
N LEU A 316 1.33 -4.13 19.14
CA LEU A 316 2.19 -3.08 19.69
C LEU A 316 3.55 -2.97 18.97
N GLU A 317 3.97 -4.01 18.23
CA GLU A 317 5.19 -3.98 17.42
C GLU A 317 5.09 -2.95 16.28
N PRO A 318 4.06 -3.00 15.39
CA PRO A 318 3.85 -1.97 14.37
C PRO A 318 3.64 -0.56 14.95
N VAL A 319 2.98 -0.44 16.13
CA VAL A 319 2.85 0.85 16.82
C VAL A 319 4.22 1.43 17.18
N THR A 320 5.10 0.61 17.75
CA THR A 320 6.45 1.02 18.11
C THR A 320 7.25 1.45 16.88
N GLN A 321 7.12 0.69 15.78
CA GLN A 321 7.81 1.02 14.54
C GLN A 321 7.27 2.31 13.91
N ALA A 322 5.96 2.52 13.87
CA ALA A 322 5.35 3.73 13.31
C ALA A 322 5.77 4.99 14.11
N LEU A 323 5.83 4.91 15.43
CA LEU A 323 6.34 6.00 16.26
C LEU A 323 7.80 6.33 15.97
N LYS A 324 8.64 5.30 15.82
CA LYS A 324 10.05 5.45 15.45
C LYS A 324 10.21 6.10 14.08
N ASP A 325 9.41 5.67 13.09
CA ASP A 325 9.44 6.21 11.74
C ASP A 325 8.96 7.66 11.67
N ALA A 326 7.99 8.00 12.51
CA ALA A 326 7.53 9.37 12.67
C ALA A 326 8.53 10.27 13.43
N GLY A 327 9.56 9.70 14.06
CA GLY A 327 10.48 10.42 14.93
C GLY A 327 9.81 10.95 16.20
N VAL A 328 8.77 10.29 16.71
CA VAL A 328 7.93 10.74 17.83
C VAL A 328 8.07 9.81 19.03
N GLY A 329 8.34 10.36 20.19
CA GLY A 329 8.30 9.63 21.45
C GLY A 329 6.87 9.35 21.90
N LYS A 330 6.62 8.18 22.51
CA LYS A 330 5.28 7.84 23.02
C LYS A 330 4.69 8.87 23.99
N ASN A 331 5.54 9.62 24.71
CA ASN A 331 5.12 10.67 25.62
C ASN A 331 4.73 11.98 24.91
N GLU A 332 5.03 12.12 23.62
CA GLU A 332 4.67 13.27 22.79
C GLU A 332 3.30 13.09 22.12
N VAL A 333 2.75 11.88 22.20
CA VAL A 333 1.42 11.55 21.67
C VAL A 333 0.37 12.16 22.58
N LYS A 334 -0.45 13.07 22.06
CA LYS A 334 -1.51 13.77 22.82
C LYS A 334 -2.77 12.94 22.98
N GLY A 335 -3.02 12.00 22.11
CA GLY A 335 -4.19 11.12 22.19
C GLY A 335 -4.07 9.92 21.26
N VAL A 336 -4.69 8.83 21.68
CA VAL A 336 -4.78 7.59 20.91
C VAL A 336 -6.24 7.33 20.60
N ILE A 337 -6.58 7.31 19.32
CA ILE A 337 -7.93 7.08 18.82
C ILE A 337 -8.10 5.59 18.56
N MET A 338 -9.08 4.98 19.20
CA MET A 338 -9.40 3.56 19.03
C MET A 338 -10.50 3.39 17.98
N VAL A 339 -10.19 2.61 16.94
CA VAL A 339 -11.07 2.35 15.79
C VAL A 339 -11.18 0.84 15.58
N GLY A 340 -12.28 0.41 14.95
CA GLY A 340 -12.57 -0.98 14.66
C GLY A 340 -13.23 -1.73 15.84
N GLY A 341 -14.17 -2.62 15.52
CA GLY A 341 -14.98 -3.34 16.51
C GLY A 341 -14.17 -4.15 17.52
N SER A 342 -12.99 -4.65 17.12
CA SER A 342 -12.13 -5.44 18.00
C SER A 342 -11.44 -4.62 19.08
N THR A 343 -11.40 -3.28 18.98
CA THR A 343 -10.92 -2.39 20.05
C THR A 343 -11.86 -2.31 21.26
N ARG A 344 -13.07 -2.87 21.14
CA ARG A 344 -14.01 -3.01 22.28
C ARG A 344 -13.50 -4.00 23.32
N MET A 345 -12.58 -4.90 22.96
CA MET A 345 -11.98 -5.86 23.89
C MET A 345 -11.18 -5.15 24.98
N LEU A 346 -11.54 -5.36 26.25
CA LEU A 346 -10.99 -4.62 27.39
C LEU A 346 -9.48 -4.78 27.54
N HIS A 347 -8.92 -5.96 27.28
CA HIS A 347 -7.47 -6.20 27.39
C HIS A 347 -6.68 -5.49 26.27
N VAL A 348 -7.30 -5.25 25.10
CA VAL A 348 -6.72 -4.42 24.04
C VAL A 348 -6.65 -2.97 24.53
N GLN A 349 -7.75 -2.42 25.06
CA GLN A 349 -7.78 -1.06 25.59
C GLN A 349 -6.77 -0.87 26.73
N GLN A 350 -6.67 -1.84 27.65
CA GLN A 350 -5.72 -1.83 28.75
C GLN A 350 -4.26 -1.87 28.27
N ALA A 351 -3.97 -2.70 27.27
CA ALA A 351 -2.62 -2.80 26.71
C ALA A 351 -2.20 -1.48 26.05
N VAL A 352 -3.08 -0.87 25.27
CA VAL A 352 -2.84 0.42 24.61
C VAL A 352 -2.69 1.54 25.68
N ALA A 353 -3.57 1.58 26.67
CA ALA A 353 -3.48 2.54 27.78
C ALA A 353 -2.15 2.42 28.54
N THR A 354 -1.72 1.19 28.81
CA THR A 354 -0.45 0.90 29.49
C THR A 354 0.75 1.31 28.64
N PHE A 355 0.70 1.03 27.33
CA PHE A 355 1.80 1.35 26.40
C PHE A 355 2.03 2.86 26.29
N PHE A 356 0.95 3.65 26.15
CA PHE A 356 1.04 5.11 26.00
C PHE A 356 1.00 5.87 27.34
N GLY A 357 0.68 5.21 28.46
CA GLY A 357 0.53 5.86 29.76
C GLY A 357 -0.67 6.80 29.85
N GLN A 358 -1.67 6.66 28.98
CA GLN A 358 -2.87 7.50 28.94
C GLN A 358 -4.11 6.70 28.49
N THR A 359 -5.30 7.17 28.85
CA THR A 359 -6.56 6.56 28.43
C THR A 359 -6.82 6.84 26.94
N PRO A 360 -7.05 5.82 26.10
CA PRO A 360 -7.40 6.03 24.71
C PRO A 360 -8.74 6.75 24.52
N LEU A 361 -8.88 7.45 23.40
CA LEU A 361 -10.11 8.11 22.98
C LEU A 361 -11.04 7.08 22.33
N ASN A 362 -12.22 6.86 22.92
CA ASN A 362 -13.21 5.90 22.48
C ASN A 362 -14.66 6.42 22.60
N ASN A 363 -14.83 7.74 22.57
CA ASN A 363 -16.14 8.40 22.74
C ASN A 363 -17.04 8.36 21.51
N LEU A 364 -16.51 8.04 20.32
CA LEU A 364 -17.31 7.74 19.13
C LEU A 364 -17.52 6.22 18.99
N ASN A 365 -18.56 5.85 18.25
CA ASN A 365 -18.79 4.45 17.91
C ASN A 365 -17.66 3.93 16.99
N PRO A 366 -16.82 2.99 17.43
CA PRO A 366 -15.66 2.54 16.65
C PRO A 366 -16.04 1.85 15.34
N ASP A 367 -17.29 1.41 15.17
CA ASP A 367 -17.79 0.81 13.94
C ASP A 367 -18.24 1.84 12.89
N GLU A 368 -18.57 3.06 13.31
CA GLU A 368 -19.14 4.11 12.44
C GLU A 368 -18.11 5.20 12.09
N VAL A 369 -17.11 5.37 12.92
CA VAL A 369 -16.18 6.52 12.87
C VAL A 369 -15.51 6.67 11.51
N VAL A 370 -15.13 5.57 10.86
CA VAL A 370 -14.47 5.57 9.55
C VAL A 370 -15.43 6.07 8.46
N ALA A 371 -16.68 5.55 8.44
CA ALA A 371 -17.70 5.98 7.49
C ALA A 371 -18.06 7.45 7.66
N LEU A 372 -18.15 7.94 8.92
CA LEU A 372 -18.43 9.34 9.22
C LEU A 372 -17.34 10.27 8.68
N GLY A 373 -16.06 9.92 8.87
CA GLY A 373 -14.95 10.69 8.33
C GLY A 373 -14.90 10.69 6.80
N ALA A 374 -15.17 9.55 6.19
CA ALA A 374 -15.30 9.44 4.74
C ALA A 374 -16.44 10.33 4.20
N ALA A 375 -17.56 10.40 4.91
CA ALA A 375 -18.69 11.26 4.53
C ALA A 375 -18.34 12.75 4.61
N ILE A 376 -17.62 13.16 5.66
CA ILE A 376 -17.14 14.55 5.78
C ILE A 376 -16.23 14.89 4.59
N GLN A 377 -15.30 14.02 4.25
CA GLN A 377 -14.41 14.20 3.11
C GLN A 377 -15.16 14.21 1.78
N ALA A 378 -16.14 13.31 1.59
CA ALA A 378 -16.97 13.29 0.39
C ALA A 378 -17.75 14.58 0.19
N ASN A 379 -18.30 15.14 1.28
CA ASN A 379 -19.02 16.41 1.26
C ASN A 379 -18.12 17.58 0.85
N VAL A 380 -16.87 17.61 1.30
CA VAL A 380 -15.89 18.63 0.89
C VAL A 380 -15.54 18.48 -0.58
N LEU A 381 -15.22 17.26 -1.04
CA LEU A 381 -14.86 16.99 -2.44
C LEU A 381 -16.00 17.20 -3.42
N ALA A 382 -17.25 17.05 -2.97
CA ALA A 382 -18.43 17.41 -3.76
C ALA A 382 -18.65 18.93 -3.88
N GLY A 383 -17.87 19.75 -3.15
CA GLY A 383 -17.97 21.20 -3.16
C GLY A 383 -19.12 21.77 -2.34
N ASN A 384 -19.63 21.03 -1.36
CA ASN A 384 -20.76 21.48 -0.52
C ASN A 384 -20.33 22.37 0.67
N LYS A 385 -19.04 22.46 0.98
CA LYS A 385 -18.50 23.29 2.06
C LYS A 385 -17.60 24.38 1.48
N ALA A 386 -17.95 25.63 1.71
CA ALA A 386 -17.22 26.78 1.17
C ALA A 386 -16.03 27.23 2.04
N ASP A 387 -16.02 26.91 3.34
CA ASP A 387 -15.05 27.42 4.30
C ASP A 387 -14.30 26.27 5.00
N GLY A 388 -12.99 26.19 4.70
CA GLY A 388 -12.05 25.30 5.36
C GLY A 388 -11.54 24.19 4.44
N GLU A 389 -10.53 24.49 3.62
CA GLU A 389 -9.73 23.48 2.94
C GLU A 389 -8.98 22.66 4.01
N TRP A 390 -9.47 21.46 4.24
CA TRP A 390 -8.71 20.44 4.96
C TRP A 390 -7.71 19.85 3.97
N LEU A 391 -6.46 20.22 4.11
CA LEU A 391 -5.41 19.61 3.32
C LEU A 391 -5.01 18.28 3.98
N LEU A 392 -5.47 17.21 3.40
CA LEU A 392 -5.10 15.87 3.81
C LEU A 392 -3.83 15.45 3.07
N LEU A 393 -2.76 15.22 3.81
CA LEU A 393 -1.51 14.69 3.30
C LEU A 393 -1.33 13.27 3.84
N ASP A 394 -1.44 12.30 2.95
CA ASP A 394 -1.12 10.90 3.23
C ASP A 394 0.32 10.59 2.82
N VAL A 395 0.86 9.40 3.15
CA VAL A 395 2.25 9.04 2.86
C VAL A 395 2.38 7.68 2.19
N THR A 396 3.46 7.51 1.43
CA THR A 396 3.83 6.22 0.84
C THR A 396 4.35 5.25 1.90
N PRO A 397 3.86 3.99 1.96
CA PRO A 397 4.31 3.02 2.97
C PRO A 397 5.74 2.50 2.72
N LEU A 398 6.20 2.46 1.49
CA LEU A 398 7.52 2.00 1.06
C LEU A 398 8.09 2.93 -0.01
N SER A 399 9.43 2.95 -0.12
CA SER A 399 10.13 3.69 -1.17
C SER A 399 9.84 3.10 -2.55
N LEU A 400 9.73 3.97 -3.54
CA LEU A 400 9.55 3.64 -4.94
C LEU A 400 10.77 4.12 -5.73
N GLY A 401 11.28 3.26 -6.59
CA GLY A 401 12.49 3.54 -7.33
C GLY A 401 12.58 2.76 -8.64
N LEU A 402 13.74 2.81 -9.25
CA LEU A 402 14.03 2.08 -10.47
C LEU A 402 15.38 1.38 -10.41
N GLU A 403 15.54 0.37 -11.27
CA GLU A 403 16.80 -0.33 -11.47
C GLU A 403 17.76 0.52 -12.28
N THR A 404 18.97 0.71 -11.74
CA THR A 404 20.10 1.28 -12.46
C THR A 404 21.10 0.18 -12.83
N TYR A 405 22.06 0.52 -13.70
CA TYR A 405 23.09 -0.43 -14.13
C TYR A 405 23.83 -1.00 -12.92
N GLY A 406 24.12 -2.31 -12.96
CA GLY A 406 24.71 -3.03 -11.82
C GLY A 406 23.68 -3.65 -10.87
N GLY A 407 22.37 -3.62 -11.20
CA GLY A 407 21.29 -4.19 -10.37
C GLY A 407 21.03 -3.41 -9.09
N LEU A 408 21.33 -2.09 -9.11
CA LEU A 408 21.13 -1.19 -7.98
C LEU A 408 19.72 -0.60 -8.01
N ALA A 409 19.10 -0.46 -6.85
CA ALA A 409 17.84 0.23 -6.66
C ALA A 409 18.08 1.72 -6.35
N GLU A 410 17.63 2.60 -7.23
CA GLU A 410 17.68 4.05 -7.01
C GLU A 410 16.31 4.54 -6.58
N LYS A 411 16.19 5.06 -5.35
CA LYS A 411 14.94 5.51 -4.73
C LYS A 411 14.57 6.90 -5.25
N ILE A 412 13.46 7.02 -5.96
CA ILE A 412 12.96 8.29 -6.52
C ILE A 412 11.97 8.94 -5.55
N ILE A 413 11.02 8.18 -5.02
CA ILE A 413 10.09 8.62 -3.98
C ILE A 413 10.44 7.84 -2.71
N PRO A 414 11.04 8.50 -1.70
CA PRO A 414 11.33 7.85 -0.42
C PRO A 414 10.05 7.44 0.32
N ARG A 415 10.16 6.41 1.14
CA ARG A 415 9.14 6.03 2.13
C ARG A 415 8.72 7.24 2.95
N ASN A 416 7.46 7.26 3.40
CA ASN A 416 6.84 8.36 4.13
C ASN A 416 6.81 9.71 3.37
N SER A 417 6.96 9.68 2.03
CA SER A 417 6.67 10.88 1.21
C SER A 417 5.17 11.14 1.20
N THR A 418 4.78 12.40 1.42
CA THR A 418 3.38 12.83 1.35
C THR A 418 2.81 12.66 -0.05
N ILE A 419 1.55 12.23 -0.16
CA ILE A 419 0.83 12.08 -1.42
C ILE A 419 -0.38 13.05 -1.49
N PRO A 420 -0.72 13.58 -2.68
CA PRO A 420 -0.10 13.28 -3.98
C PRO A 420 1.30 13.88 -4.10
N THR A 421 2.18 13.19 -4.86
CA THR A 421 3.55 13.68 -5.11
C THR A 421 4.02 13.30 -6.51
N ALA A 422 4.91 14.11 -7.06
CA ALA A 422 5.64 13.80 -8.28
C ALA A 422 7.12 14.13 -8.09
N ARG A 423 7.97 13.19 -8.48
CA ARG A 423 9.43 13.38 -8.48
C ARG A 423 9.99 12.89 -9.79
N ALA A 424 10.98 13.62 -10.29
CA ALA A 424 11.68 13.29 -11.52
C ALA A 424 13.18 13.29 -11.29
N GLN A 425 13.86 12.38 -11.99
CA GLN A 425 15.31 12.30 -12.00
C GLN A 425 15.78 12.05 -13.43
N ASP A 426 16.92 12.66 -13.79
CA ASP A 426 17.52 12.51 -15.12
C ASP A 426 18.52 11.34 -15.10
N PHE A 427 18.40 10.48 -16.11
CA PHE A 427 19.25 9.32 -16.35
C PHE A 427 19.92 9.43 -17.72
N THR A 428 20.88 8.57 -17.98
CA THR A 428 21.62 8.56 -19.24
C THR A 428 21.84 7.15 -19.77
N THR A 429 22.29 7.05 -21.01
CA THR A 429 22.65 5.78 -21.65
C THR A 429 24.02 5.28 -21.16
N PHE A 430 24.13 3.96 -21.01
CA PHE A 430 25.37 3.32 -20.57
C PHE A 430 26.34 3.01 -21.73
N LYS A 431 25.83 2.75 -22.94
CA LYS A 431 26.61 2.37 -24.11
C LYS A 431 26.49 3.39 -25.24
N ASP A 432 27.56 3.50 -26.03
CA ASP A 432 27.56 4.26 -27.29
C ASP A 432 26.50 3.71 -28.23
N GLY A 433 25.77 4.60 -28.90
CA GLY A 433 24.76 4.23 -29.88
C GLY A 433 23.50 3.55 -29.30
N GLN A 434 23.29 3.56 -28.01
CA GLN A 434 22.12 2.95 -27.36
C GLN A 434 20.84 3.68 -27.76
N THR A 435 19.90 2.99 -28.42
CA THR A 435 18.63 3.53 -28.95
C THR A 435 17.40 3.15 -28.13
N ALA A 436 17.56 2.34 -27.09
CA ALA A 436 16.48 1.92 -26.20
C ALA A 436 16.96 1.79 -24.76
N MET A 437 16.05 2.01 -23.81
CA MET A 437 16.30 1.87 -22.37
C MET A 437 15.11 1.17 -21.72
N THR A 438 15.38 0.15 -20.92
CA THR A 438 14.34 -0.51 -20.11
C THR A 438 14.27 0.15 -18.74
N ILE A 439 13.10 0.61 -18.37
CA ILE A 439 12.78 1.16 -17.06
C ILE A 439 12.13 0.04 -16.25
N HIS A 440 12.80 -0.41 -15.19
CA HIS A 440 12.29 -1.38 -14.24
C HIS A 440 11.95 -0.67 -12.93
N VAL A 441 10.66 -0.59 -12.63
CA VAL A 441 10.13 0.06 -11.43
C VAL A 441 10.12 -0.94 -10.28
N VAL A 442 10.69 -0.54 -9.15
CA VAL A 442 10.83 -1.38 -7.96
C VAL A 442 10.30 -0.68 -6.71
N GLN A 443 9.92 -1.47 -5.71
CA GLN A 443 9.44 -1.01 -4.42
C GLN A 443 10.21 -1.71 -3.31
N GLY A 444 10.68 -0.97 -2.31
CA GLY A 444 11.38 -1.53 -1.15
C GLY A 444 12.45 -0.60 -0.60
N GLU A 445 13.10 -1.08 0.48
CA GLU A 445 14.09 -0.31 1.22
C GLU A 445 15.53 -0.81 1.02
N ARG A 446 15.73 -1.93 0.29
CA ARG A 446 17.04 -2.53 0.04
C ARG A 446 17.77 -1.79 -1.09
N GLU A 447 19.08 -1.92 -1.13
CA GLU A 447 19.97 -1.27 -2.11
C GLU A 447 20.12 -2.06 -3.42
N LEU A 448 19.82 -3.37 -3.40
CA LEU A 448 19.87 -4.23 -4.58
C LEU A 448 18.45 -4.53 -5.08
N VAL A 449 18.28 -4.50 -6.40
CA VAL A 449 16.99 -4.80 -7.06
C VAL A 449 16.50 -6.22 -6.77
N ALA A 450 17.42 -7.17 -6.61
CA ALA A 450 17.11 -8.56 -6.26
C ALA A 450 16.36 -8.69 -4.93
N ASP A 451 16.57 -7.75 -4.01
CA ASP A 451 15.95 -7.70 -2.69
C ASP A 451 14.77 -6.73 -2.61
N CYS A 452 14.40 -6.13 -3.74
CA CYS A 452 13.25 -5.25 -3.89
C CYS A 452 12.13 -5.94 -4.68
N ARG A 453 10.90 -5.47 -4.45
CA ARG A 453 9.75 -5.93 -5.22
C ARG A 453 9.70 -5.29 -6.60
N SER A 454 9.59 -6.10 -7.65
CA SER A 454 9.35 -5.62 -9.01
C SER A 454 7.88 -5.21 -9.19
N LEU A 455 7.64 -3.96 -9.58
CA LEU A 455 6.30 -3.45 -9.86
C LEU A 455 5.97 -3.50 -11.34
N ALA A 456 6.86 -3.03 -12.21
CA ALA A 456 6.65 -3.02 -13.64
C ALA A 456 7.96 -2.90 -14.42
N LYS A 457 7.92 -3.31 -15.71
CA LYS A 457 8.98 -3.07 -16.69
C LYS A 457 8.41 -2.51 -17.98
N PHE A 458 9.00 -1.44 -18.51
CA PHE A 458 8.66 -0.90 -19.82
C PHE A 458 9.91 -0.38 -20.53
N THR A 459 9.83 -0.21 -21.84
CA THR A 459 11.00 0.18 -22.65
C THR A 459 10.72 1.48 -23.38
N LEU A 460 11.58 2.50 -23.13
CA LEU A 460 11.68 3.69 -23.96
C LEU A 460 12.51 3.33 -25.20
N ARG A 461 11.96 3.55 -26.40
CA ARG A 461 12.61 3.31 -27.69
C ARG A 461 12.73 4.61 -28.47
N GLY A 462 13.67 4.67 -29.42
CA GLY A 462 13.87 5.86 -30.26
C GLY A 462 14.77 6.92 -29.63
N ILE A 463 15.60 6.52 -28.66
CA ILE A 463 16.69 7.36 -28.15
C ILE A 463 17.66 7.60 -29.31
N PRO A 464 18.08 8.85 -29.59
CA PRO A 464 19.10 9.12 -30.62
C PRO A 464 20.40 8.39 -30.31
N PRO A 465 21.06 7.78 -31.31
CA PRO A 465 22.35 7.15 -31.11
C PRO A 465 23.41 8.22 -30.82
N MET A 466 23.86 8.30 -29.59
CA MET A 466 24.87 9.25 -29.09
C MET A 466 25.95 8.49 -28.30
N ALA A 467 27.03 9.20 -27.96
CA ALA A 467 28.02 8.67 -27.04
C ALA A 467 27.36 8.33 -25.68
N ALA A 468 27.87 7.31 -25.00
CA ALA A 468 27.45 6.95 -23.66
C ALA A 468 27.48 8.18 -22.72
N GLY A 469 26.45 8.34 -21.91
CA GLY A 469 26.32 9.49 -21.02
C GLY A 469 25.79 10.79 -21.66
N ALA A 470 25.61 10.86 -22.98
CA ALA A 470 25.16 12.08 -23.66
C ALA A 470 23.63 12.22 -23.71
N ALA A 471 22.90 11.13 -23.82
CA ALA A 471 21.44 11.18 -23.82
C ALA A 471 20.89 11.58 -22.43
N ARG A 472 19.84 12.39 -22.41
CA ARG A 472 19.16 12.80 -21.16
C ARG A 472 17.75 12.28 -21.15
N ILE A 473 17.52 11.31 -20.28
CA ILE A 473 16.21 10.65 -20.10
C ILE A 473 15.66 11.07 -18.75
N ARG A 474 14.60 11.85 -18.76
CA ARG A 474 13.87 12.22 -17.55
C ARG A 474 12.85 11.15 -17.22
N VAL A 475 12.98 10.54 -16.05
CA VAL A 475 12.00 9.60 -15.52
C VAL A 475 11.23 10.28 -14.41
N THR A 476 9.89 10.32 -14.56
CA THR A 476 8.99 10.95 -13.59
C THR A 476 8.11 9.87 -12.94
N PHE A 477 8.12 9.84 -11.62
CA PHE A 477 7.23 9.06 -10.77
C PHE A 477 6.16 9.99 -10.24
N GLN A 478 4.91 9.66 -10.44
CA GLN A 478 3.77 10.41 -9.93
C GLN A 478 2.83 9.49 -9.17
N ILE A 479 2.55 9.85 -7.92
CA ILE A 479 1.54 9.18 -7.09
C ILE A 479 0.37 10.14 -6.95
N ASP A 480 -0.84 9.69 -7.26
CA ASP A 480 -2.04 10.47 -7.10
C ASP A 480 -2.52 10.49 -5.63
N ALA A 481 -3.59 11.23 -5.37
CA ALA A 481 -4.17 11.33 -4.03
C ALA A 481 -4.79 10.01 -3.51
N ASP A 482 -4.95 9.03 -4.38
CA ASP A 482 -5.45 7.69 -4.06
C ASP A 482 -4.31 6.67 -3.86
N GLY A 483 -3.05 7.09 -4.05
CA GLY A 483 -1.87 6.25 -3.94
C GLY A 483 -1.57 5.42 -5.18
N LEU A 484 -2.15 5.72 -6.35
CA LEU A 484 -1.85 5.05 -7.61
C LEU A 484 -0.61 5.66 -8.26
N LEU A 485 0.30 4.81 -8.70
CA LEU A 485 1.59 5.18 -9.27
C LEU A 485 1.54 5.20 -10.80
N SER A 486 1.95 6.31 -11.39
CA SER A 486 2.26 6.46 -12.82
C SER A 486 3.77 6.72 -12.99
N VAL A 487 4.39 6.03 -13.92
CA VAL A 487 5.81 6.24 -14.26
C VAL A 487 5.95 6.56 -15.74
N SER A 488 6.60 7.68 -16.05
CA SER A 488 6.88 8.10 -17.42
C SER A 488 8.37 8.34 -17.62
N ALA A 489 8.88 8.03 -18.81
CA ALA A 489 10.24 8.32 -19.24
C ALA A 489 10.22 9.10 -20.53
N GLN A 490 10.99 10.19 -20.62
CA GLN A 490 11.09 11.06 -21.79
C GLN A 490 12.55 11.38 -22.11
N GLU A 491 12.95 11.18 -23.36
CA GLU A 491 14.21 11.70 -23.89
C GLU A 491 14.05 13.20 -24.22
N GLN A 492 14.92 14.04 -23.65
CA GLN A 492 14.70 15.49 -23.61
C GLN A 492 14.99 16.22 -24.92
N SER A 493 15.84 15.67 -25.80
CA SER A 493 16.20 16.33 -27.05
C SER A 493 15.20 16.07 -28.18
N THR A 494 14.63 14.88 -28.25
CA THR A 494 13.67 14.47 -29.29
C THR A 494 12.22 14.48 -28.83
N GLY A 495 11.98 14.50 -27.52
CA GLY A 495 10.65 14.43 -26.94
C GLY A 495 10.02 13.02 -27.01
N VAL A 496 10.76 12.01 -27.45
CA VAL A 496 10.28 10.62 -27.43
C VAL A 496 9.98 10.23 -26.00
N HIS A 497 8.78 9.72 -25.74
CA HIS A 497 8.33 9.34 -24.42
C HIS A 497 7.72 7.93 -24.38
N ALA A 498 7.78 7.31 -23.24
CA ALA A 498 7.04 6.10 -22.88
C ALA A 498 6.48 6.30 -21.48
N GLN A 499 5.27 5.84 -21.29
CA GLN A 499 4.58 5.90 -19.99
C GLN A 499 3.97 4.55 -19.68
N ILE A 500 3.98 4.19 -18.41
CA ILE A 500 3.22 3.08 -17.89
C ILE A 500 2.45 3.57 -16.68
N GLU A 501 1.17 3.27 -16.65
CA GLU A 501 0.48 3.16 -15.39
C GLU A 501 0.88 1.82 -14.81
N VAL A 502 1.49 1.85 -13.64
CA VAL A 502 1.85 0.61 -12.99
C VAL A 502 0.56 -0.08 -12.62
N LYS A 503 0.17 -1.02 -13.46
CA LYS A 503 -0.90 -1.94 -13.12
C LYS A 503 -0.41 -2.72 -11.93
N PRO A 504 -1.16 -2.69 -10.86
CA PRO A 504 -0.75 -3.29 -9.61
C PRO A 504 -0.46 -4.77 -9.83
N SER A 505 0.74 -5.19 -9.56
CA SER A 505 1.07 -6.60 -9.44
C SER A 505 1.02 -6.96 -7.97
N TYR A 506 -0.05 -7.59 -7.55
CA TYR A 506 -0.25 -8.43 -6.37
C TYR A 506 0.23 -7.94 -5.00
N GLY A 507 -0.62 -8.08 -4.00
CA GLY A 507 -0.43 -7.63 -2.64
C GLY A 507 0.88 -8.08 -1.99
N LEU A 508 1.52 -7.15 -1.28
CA LEU A 508 2.41 -7.48 -0.18
C LEU A 508 1.53 -7.62 1.05
N ASP A 509 1.62 -8.72 1.76
CA ASP A 509 1.07 -8.77 3.10
C ASP A 509 1.95 -7.94 4.06
N ASP A 510 1.39 -7.52 5.19
CA ASP A 510 2.10 -6.64 6.12
C ASP A 510 3.24 -7.34 6.83
N ASP A 511 3.19 -8.68 6.96
CA ASP A 511 4.29 -9.47 7.46
C ASP A 511 5.48 -9.34 6.50
N THR A 512 5.23 -9.36 5.19
CA THR A 512 6.26 -9.12 4.17
C THR A 512 6.78 -7.69 4.22
N ILE A 513 5.93 -6.67 4.37
CA ILE A 513 6.38 -5.27 4.53
C ILE A 513 7.21 -5.12 5.81
N THR A 514 6.72 -5.64 6.93
CA THR A 514 7.45 -5.61 8.20
C THR A 514 8.77 -6.36 8.11
N GLN A 515 8.80 -7.51 7.41
CA GLN A 515 10.02 -8.26 7.19
C GLN A 515 10.98 -7.50 6.27
N MET A 516 10.51 -6.91 5.17
CA MET A 516 11.33 -6.06 4.29
C MET A 516 11.99 -4.89 5.03
N LEU A 517 11.27 -4.28 5.97
CA LEU A 517 11.79 -3.20 6.82
C LEU A 517 12.81 -3.72 7.84
N LYS A 518 12.54 -4.85 8.49
CA LYS A 518 13.49 -5.51 9.40
C LYS A 518 14.76 -5.92 8.66
N ASP A 519 14.62 -6.52 7.48
CA ASP A 519 15.73 -6.95 6.64
C ASP A 519 16.59 -5.76 6.17
N SER A 520 15.97 -4.65 5.77
CA SER A 520 16.67 -3.42 5.43
C SER A 520 17.49 -2.86 6.61
N MET A 521 16.96 -2.94 7.84
CA MET A 521 17.67 -2.46 9.03
C MET A 521 18.78 -3.41 9.47
N SER A 522 18.51 -4.73 9.44
CA SER A 522 19.50 -5.75 9.87
C SER A 522 20.65 -5.89 8.88
N ASN A 523 20.40 -5.70 7.59
CA ASN A 523 21.39 -5.85 6.52
C ASN A 523 21.99 -4.52 6.05
N ALA A 524 21.70 -3.38 6.70
CA ALA A 524 22.13 -2.05 6.23
C ALA A 524 23.65 -1.94 5.94
N ALA A 525 24.49 -2.54 6.78
CA ALA A 525 25.94 -2.53 6.57
C ALA A 525 26.38 -3.42 5.37
N GLU A 526 25.70 -4.55 5.20
CA GLU A 526 25.94 -5.47 4.08
C GLU A 526 25.43 -4.86 2.77
N ASP A 527 24.27 -4.23 2.78
CA ASP A 527 23.71 -3.49 1.65
C ASP A 527 24.61 -2.34 1.19
N MET A 528 25.13 -1.55 2.13
CA MET A 528 26.11 -0.49 1.82
C MET A 528 27.38 -1.06 1.16
N ALA A 529 27.88 -2.19 1.65
CA ALA A 529 29.05 -2.85 1.08
C ALA A 529 28.74 -3.42 -0.31
N ALA A 530 27.57 -4.04 -0.49
CA ALA A 530 27.11 -4.58 -1.76
C ALA A 530 26.89 -3.47 -2.80
N ARG A 531 26.26 -2.35 -2.42
CA ARG A 531 26.13 -1.17 -3.27
C ARG A 531 27.48 -0.60 -3.69
N ALA A 532 28.37 -0.37 -2.73
CA ALA A 532 29.71 0.16 -3.01
C ALA A 532 30.51 -0.74 -3.96
N ARG A 533 30.34 -2.07 -3.82
CA ARG A 533 30.95 -3.04 -4.72
C ARG A 533 30.33 -2.98 -6.12
N ALA A 534 29.01 -2.94 -6.23
CA ALA A 534 28.33 -2.87 -7.53
C ALA A 534 28.69 -1.59 -8.28
N GLU A 535 28.74 -0.43 -7.61
CA GLU A 535 29.21 0.83 -8.18
C GLU A 535 30.65 0.72 -8.68
N ALA A 536 31.56 0.17 -7.87
CA ALA A 536 32.96 -0.03 -8.27
C ALA A 536 33.12 -0.96 -9.48
N VAL A 537 32.27 -2.01 -9.57
CA VAL A 537 32.23 -2.92 -10.74
C VAL A 537 31.81 -2.17 -11.99
N VAL A 538 30.71 -1.37 -11.91
CA VAL A 538 30.21 -0.59 -13.04
C VAL A 538 31.25 0.41 -13.56
N GLU A 539 31.89 1.14 -12.66
CA GLU A 539 32.97 2.09 -13.00
C GLU A 539 34.15 1.38 -13.69
N ALA A 540 34.54 0.22 -13.17
CA ALA A 540 35.65 -0.57 -13.69
C ALA A 540 35.35 -1.21 -15.06
N GLU A 541 34.14 -1.70 -15.28
CA GLU A 541 33.67 -2.20 -16.59
C GLU A 541 33.67 -1.09 -17.63
N SER A 542 33.11 0.08 -17.29
CA SER A 542 33.08 1.25 -18.17
C SER A 542 34.50 1.72 -18.56
N LEU A 543 35.43 1.76 -17.60
CA LEU A 543 36.83 2.09 -17.85
C LEU A 543 37.49 1.04 -18.77
N THR A 544 37.25 -0.24 -18.49
CA THR A 544 37.81 -1.34 -19.30
C THR A 544 37.33 -1.29 -20.75
N ASP A 545 36.02 -1.06 -20.96
CA ASP A 545 35.42 -0.95 -22.28
C ASP A 545 35.98 0.27 -23.05
N ALA A 546 36.12 1.42 -22.39
CA ALA A 546 36.70 2.61 -22.97
C ALA A 546 38.17 2.43 -23.37
N VAL A 547 38.95 1.75 -22.50
CA VAL A 547 40.37 1.47 -22.80
C VAL A 547 40.49 0.46 -23.93
N ASN A 548 39.68 -0.60 -23.96
CA ASN A 548 39.68 -1.59 -25.05
C ASN A 548 39.30 -0.95 -26.39
N ALA A 549 38.23 -0.15 -26.43
CA ALA A 549 37.83 0.59 -27.65
C ALA A 549 38.95 1.56 -28.12
N ALA A 550 39.66 2.17 -27.20
CA ALA A 550 40.79 3.04 -27.51
C ALA A 550 41.98 2.24 -28.11
N LEU A 551 42.27 1.05 -27.54
CA LEU A 551 43.31 0.16 -28.03
C LEU A 551 43.00 -0.41 -29.41
N GLU A 552 41.74 -0.72 -29.72
CA GLU A 552 41.36 -1.19 -31.06
C GLU A 552 41.59 -0.13 -32.14
N LEU A 553 41.37 1.14 -31.82
CA LEU A 553 41.49 2.23 -32.81
C LEU A 553 42.88 2.80 -32.96
N ASP A 554 43.66 2.88 -31.86
CA ASP A 554 44.85 3.72 -31.80
C ASP A 554 46.05 3.03 -31.13
N SER A 555 46.09 1.68 -31.03
CA SER A 555 47.19 0.93 -30.39
C SER A 555 48.56 1.16 -31.06
N ASP A 556 48.59 1.59 -32.31
CA ASP A 556 49.78 1.98 -33.05
C ASP A 556 50.54 3.20 -32.46
N LEU A 557 49.92 3.95 -31.56
CA LEU A 557 50.55 5.03 -30.80
C LEU A 557 51.39 4.57 -29.61
N LEU A 558 51.26 3.28 -29.25
CA LEU A 558 51.95 2.72 -28.08
C LEU A 558 53.15 1.90 -28.51
N ASP A 559 54.21 1.94 -27.70
CA ASP A 559 55.26 1.00 -27.80
C ASP A 559 54.87 -0.38 -27.17
N ALA A 560 55.70 -1.39 -27.37
CA ALA A 560 55.40 -2.73 -26.91
C ALA A 560 55.30 -2.82 -25.37
N GLU A 561 56.06 -2.06 -24.64
CA GLU A 561 56.10 -2.03 -23.18
C GLU A 561 54.84 -1.32 -22.61
N GLU A 562 54.49 -0.18 -23.14
CA GLU A 562 53.26 0.56 -22.79
C GLU A 562 52.02 -0.30 -23.04
N LEU A 563 51.93 -0.93 -24.21
CA LEU A 563 50.82 -1.82 -24.56
C LEU A 563 50.71 -3.01 -23.61
N GLN A 564 51.85 -3.60 -23.23
CA GLN A 564 51.89 -4.73 -22.29
C GLN A 564 51.44 -4.27 -20.88
N GLN A 565 51.85 -3.11 -20.42
CA GLN A 565 51.47 -2.54 -19.12
C GLN A 565 49.95 -2.29 -19.04
N ILE A 566 49.36 -1.71 -20.10
CA ILE A 566 47.91 -1.48 -20.15
C ILE A 566 47.14 -2.80 -20.15
N ARG A 567 47.54 -3.77 -20.97
CA ARG A 567 46.90 -5.10 -21.01
C ARG A 567 46.99 -5.83 -19.66
N GLN A 568 48.15 -5.71 -18.98
CA GLN A 568 48.31 -6.28 -17.64
C GLN A 568 47.40 -5.59 -16.63
N GLY A 569 47.23 -4.26 -16.73
CA GLY A 569 46.31 -3.51 -15.90
C GLY A 569 44.86 -3.91 -16.11
N ILE A 570 44.44 -4.15 -17.37
CA ILE A 570 43.11 -4.68 -17.69
C ILE A 570 42.90 -6.07 -17.07
N ALA A 571 43.86 -6.97 -17.23
CA ALA A 571 43.79 -8.32 -16.68
C ALA A 571 43.74 -8.33 -15.14
N ASP A 572 44.52 -7.48 -14.49
CA ASP A 572 44.50 -7.27 -13.04
C ASP A 572 43.11 -6.80 -12.57
N LEU A 573 42.54 -5.78 -13.25
CA LEU A 573 41.22 -5.25 -12.93
C LEU A 573 40.13 -6.30 -13.13
N GLN A 574 40.13 -7.02 -14.25
CA GLN A 574 39.19 -8.12 -14.53
C GLN A 574 39.28 -9.25 -13.49
N GLY A 575 40.49 -9.53 -12.98
CA GLY A 575 40.67 -10.47 -11.89
C GLY A 575 39.99 -10.02 -10.60
N ARG A 576 40.06 -8.70 -10.29
CA ARG A 576 39.43 -8.14 -9.08
C ARG A 576 37.90 -8.05 -9.17
N LEU A 577 37.34 -7.94 -10.37
CA LEU A 577 35.89 -7.91 -10.56
C LEU A 577 35.20 -9.18 -10.07
N LYS A 578 35.87 -10.34 -10.08
CA LYS A 578 35.26 -11.60 -9.65
C LYS A 578 34.99 -11.66 -8.16
N ASP A 579 36.02 -11.41 -7.32
CA ASP A 579 35.95 -11.62 -5.87
C ASP A 579 36.43 -10.42 -5.03
N GLY A 580 36.85 -9.30 -5.67
CA GLY A 580 37.40 -8.12 -4.99
C GLY A 580 36.34 -7.33 -4.21
N LYS A 581 36.78 -6.72 -3.10
CA LYS A 581 35.98 -5.68 -2.41
C LYS A 581 36.01 -4.36 -3.22
N ALA A 582 35.07 -3.47 -2.94
CA ALA A 582 34.98 -2.17 -3.61
C ALA A 582 36.30 -1.40 -3.64
N GLU A 583 37.04 -1.39 -2.53
CA GLU A 583 38.32 -0.70 -2.41
C GLU A 583 39.41 -1.31 -3.33
N ASP A 584 39.47 -2.64 -3.42
CA ASP A 584 40.42 -3.36 -4.27
C ASP A 584 40.12 -3.08 -5.75
N ILE A 585 38.86 -3.09 -6.14
CA ILE A 585 38.41 -2.79 -7.51
C ILE A 585 38.77 -1.35 -7.88
N ARG A 586 38.40 -0.37 -7.02
CA ARG A 586 38.73 1.05 -7.24
C ARG A 586 40.24 1.30 -7.30
N ALA A 587 41.01 0.64 -6.47
CA ALA A 587 42.46 0.74 -6.51
C ALA A 587 43.06 0.22 -7.82
N ALA A 588 42.58 -0.94 -8.33
CA ALA A 588 43.00 -1.50 -9.61
C ALA A 588 42.55 -0.60 -10.79
N ALA A 589 41.33 -0.06 -10.76
CA ALA A 589 40.82 0.88 -11.76
C ALA A 589 41.66 2.17 -11.80
N ALA A 590 42.00 2.73 -10.66
CA ALA A 590 42.85 3.91 -10.57
C ALA A 590 44.30 3.65 -11.06
N LYS A 591 44.80 2.42 -10.89
CA LYS A 591 46.10 1.99 -11.43
C LYS A 591 46.04 1.90 -12.96
N LEU A 592 44.97 1.29 -13.51
CA LEU A 592 44.76 1.22 -14.95
C LEU A 592 44.63 2.61 -15.56
N SER A 593 43.78 3.49 -14.98
CA SER A 593 43.63 4.86 -15.45
C SER A 593 44.96 5.59 -15.55
N ARG A 594 45.79 5.55 -14.50
CA ARG A 594 47.13 6.18 -14.54
C ARG A 594 48.05 5.57 -15.61
N SER A 595 47.96 4.27 -15.87
CA SER A 595 48.76 3.67 -16.92
C SER A 595 48.34 4.07 -18.35
N THR A 596 47.11 4.59 -18.49
CA THR A 596 46.57 5.07 -19.77
C THR A 596 46.72 6.57 -20.00
N ASP A 597 47.18 7.37 -19.02
CA ASP A 597 47.29 8.81 -19.14
C ASP A 597 48.15 9.25 -20.33
N ASN A 598 49.32 8.61 -20.53
CA ASN A 598 50.20 8.89 -21.67
C ASN A 598 49.55 8.52 -23.01
N PHE A 599 48.82 7.41 -23.04
CA PHE A 599 48.06 6.97 -24.21
C PHE A 599 46.98 7.98 -24.57
N ALA A 600 46.21 8.43 -23.58
CA ALA A 600 45.19 9.44 -23.78
C ALA A 600 45.78 10.76 -24.34
N ALA A 601 46.93 11.21 -23.83
CA ALA A 601 47.63 12.40 -24.36
C ALA A 601 48.07 12.19 -25.81
N LYS A 602 48.65 11.02 -26.17
CA LYS A 602 49.04 10.71 -27.54
C LYS A 602 47.83 10.68 -28.49
N ARG A 603 46.71 10.13 -28.07
CA ARG A 603 45.43 10.12 -28.84
C ARG A 603 44.90 11.55 -29.05
N MET A 604 44.89 12.34 -28.01
CA MET A 604 44.45 13.75 -28.10
C MET A 604 45.29 14.53 -29.09
N ASN A 605 46.63 14.43 -29.03
CA ASN A 605 47.55 15.07 -29.96
C ASN A 605 47.31 14.62 -31.42
N ARG A 606 47.11 13.33 -31.66
CA ARG A 606 46.78 12.76 -32.98
C ARG A 606 45.47 13.36 -33.51
N ASN A 607 44.42 13.46 -32.68
CA ASN A 607 43.13 14.00 -33.09
C ASN A 607 43.21 15.50 -33.37
N ILE A 608 43.98 16.27 -32.58
CA ILE A 608 44.26 17.68 -32.84
C ILE A 608 44.99 17.84 -34.17
N GLN A 609 46.05 17.04 -34.42
CA GLN A 609 46.75 17.07 -35.68
C GLN A 609 45.86 16.73 -36.88
N ARG A 610 45.01 15.74 -36.77
CA ARG A 610 44.03 15.38 -37.83
C ARG A 610 43.01 16.50 -38.08
N ALA A 611 42.51 17.14 -37.04
CA ALA A 611 41.57 18.25 -37.13
C ALA A 611 42.21 19.52 -37.78
N LEU A 612 43.50 19.75 -37.54
CA LEU A 612 44.22 20.88 -38.09
C LEU A 612 44.82 20.64 -39.50
N THR A 613 44.93 19.35 -39.90
CA THR A 613 45.47 18.98 -41.22
C THR A 613 44.44 19.37 -42.30
N GLY A 614 44.76 20.37 -43.11
CA GLY A 614 43.90 20.88 -44.19
C GLY A 614 43.20 22.21 -43.92
N GLN A 615 43.43 22.86 -42.77
CA GLN A 615 42.99 24.23 -42.50
C GLN A 615 44.14 25.22 -42.75
N SER A 616 43.87 26.30 -43.50
CA SER A 616 44.83 27.40 -43.67
C SER A 616 45.01 28.13 -42.35
N VAL A 617 46.26 28.52 -42.02
CA VAL A 617 46.65 29.21 -40.77
C VAL A 617 45.92 30.57 -40.62
N ASP A 618 45.32 31.08 -41.67
CA ASP A 618 44.60 32.38 -41.67
C ASP A 618 43.15 32.29 -41.16
N ASN A 619 42.68 31.11 -40.77
CA ASN A 619 41.33 30.88 -40.26
C ASN A 619 41.27 30.31 -38.80
N ILE A 620 42.34 30.46 -38.03
CA ILE A 620 42.40 30.09 -36.59
C ILE A 620 42.39 31.36 -35.73
#